data_450e4ef73aaebdd1ffd00d975e468726
#
_entry.id   450e4ef73aaebdd1ffd00d975e468726
#
_cell.length_a   1.000
_cell.length_b   1.000
_cell.length_c   1.000
_cell.angle_alpha   90.00
_cell.angle_beta   90.00
_cell.angle_gamma   90.00
#
_symmetry.space_group_name_H-M   'P 1'
#
loop_
_entity.id
_entity.type
_entity.pdbx_description
1 polymer ?
#
loop_
_entity_poly.entity_id
_entity_poly.type
_entity_poly.pdbx_seq_one_letter_code
_entity_poly.pdbx_strand_id
1 'polypeptide(L)'
;MAFPEGWIDSVTFGRNRDKFTAEELRPYWGRHVAWNLEGTQILADGADPKEVYDRLKQLGIDPLVTVDDFVQDPEVSYIGSHLTDFQE
;
A
#
# COMPACT_ATOMS: atom_id res chain seq x y z
N MET A 1 16.64 -16.89 11.29
CA MET A 1 17.08 -15.71 12.01
C MET A 1 15.90 -14.94 12.56
N ALA A 2 16.00 -14.52 13.81
CA ALA A 2 14.90 -13.78 14.42
C ALA A 2 15.11 -12.28 14.27
N PHE A 3 14.03 -11.55 14.05
CA PHE A 3 14.09 -10.11 13.99
C PHE A 3 13.60 -9.51 15.29
N PRO A 4 14.08 -8.34 15.69
CA PRO A 4 13.55 -7.67 16.86
C PRO A 4 12.07 -7.37 16.67
N GLU A 5 11.37 -7.26 17.78
CA GLU A 5 9.97 -6.93 17.74
C GLU A 5 9.77 -5.61 17.02
N GLY A 6 8.81 -5.54 16.13
CA GLY A 6 8.52 -4.32 15.38
C GLY A 6 9.29 -4.18 14.08
N TRP A 7 10.20 -5.12 13.80
CA TRP A 7 10.94 -5.05 12.56
C TRP A 7 10.08 -5.51 11.39
N ILE A 8 10.34 -4.90 10.22
CA ILE A 8 9.72 -5.32 8.99
C ILE A 8 10.65 -6.27 8.29
N ASP A 9 10.18 -7.49 8.05
CA ASP A 9 10.90 -8.41 7.20
C ASP A 9 10.41 -8.14 5.78
N SER A 10 11.18 -7.38 5.01
CA SER A 10 10.74 -6.95 3.70
C SER A 10 10.50 -8.10 2.73
N VAL A 11 11.18 -9.21 2.90
CA VAL A 11 10.95 -10.38 2.05
C VAL A 11 9.59 -11.00 2.37
N THR A 12 9.29 -11.18 3.65
CA THR A 12 8.02 -11.74 4.08
C THR A 12 6.87 -10.79 3.72
N PHE A 13 7.07 -9.49 3.94
CA PHE A 13 6.07 -8.49 3.60
C PHE A 13 5.75 -8.56 2.10
N GLY A 14 6.77 -8.51 1.26
CA GLY A 14 6.59 -8.53 -0.18
C GLY A 14 5.90 -9.78 -0.65
N ARG A 15 6.29 -10.94 -0.09
CA ARG A 15 5.69 -12.21 -0.45
C ARG A 15 4.20 -12.25 -0.08
N ASN A 16 3.85 -11.77 1.10
CA ASN A 16 2.46 -11.78 1.54
C ASN A 16 1.62 -10.80 0.74
N ARG A 17 2.16 -9.59 0.50
CA ARG A 17 1.45 -8.61 -0.28
C ARG A 17 1.20 -9.09 -1.70
N ASP A 18 2.17 -9.80 -2.28
CA ASP A 18 2.07 -10.28 -3.65
C ASP A 18 1.02 -11.37 -3.84
N LYS A 19 0.51 -11.92 -2.75
CA LYS A 19 -0.56 -12.90 -2.85
C LYS A 19 -1.90 -12.23 -3.18
N PHE A 20 -1.97 -10.91 -3.02
CA PHE A 20 -3.20 -10.19 -3.36
C PHE A 20 -3.24 -9.97 -4.86
N THR A 21 -4.36 -10.30 -5.48
CA THR A 21 -4.54 -10.10 -6.91
C THR A 21 -4.97 -8.67 -7.18
N ALA A 22 -4.83 -8.23 -8.42
CA ALA A 22 -5.30 -6.90 -8.81
C ALA A 22 -6.80 -6.75 -8.52
N GLU A 23 -7.55 -7.82 -8.72
CA GLU A 23 -8.99 -7.80 -8.48
C GLU A 23 -9.30 -7.60 -7.00
N GLU A 24 -8.53 -8.25 -6.13
CA GLU A 24 -8.72 -8.09 -4.69
C GLU A 24 -8.39 -6.69 -4.22
N LEU A 25 -7.51 -6.01 -4.93
CA LEU A 25 -7.10 -4.66 -4.57
C LEU A 25 -7.94 -3.60 -5.27
N ARG A 26 -8.92 -3.99 -6.06
CA ARG A 26 -9.74 -3.05 -6.83
C ARG A 26 -10.32 -1.89 -5.99
N PRO A 27 -10.82 -2.12 -4.77
CA PRO A 27 -11.36 -1.01 -3.97
C PRO A 27 -10.32 0.03 -3.61
N TYR A 28 -9.03 -0.31 -3.74
CA TYR A 28 -7.94 0.57 -3.35
C TYR A 28 -7.17 1.12 -4.55
N TRP A 29 -7.59 0.82 -5.78
CA TRP A 29 -6.88 1.28 -6.97
C TRP A 29 -6.80 2.81 -6.97
N GLY A 30 -5.59 3.33 -7.20
CA GLY A 30 -5.34 4.76 -7.23
C GLY A 30 -5.32 5.41 -5.86
N ARG A 31 -5.23 4.62 -4.80
CA ARG A 31 -5.25 5.15 -3.44
C ARG A 31 -4.00 4.74 -2.68
N HIS A 32 -3.68 5.54 -1.68
CA HIS A 32 -2.62 5.20 -0.75
C HIS A 32 -3.19 4.32 0.34
N VAL A 33 -2.42 3.36 0.80
CA VAL A 33 -2.87 2.42 1.83
C VAL A 33 -1.78 2.23 2.87
N ALA A 34 -2.18 1.74 4.04
CA ALA A 34 -1.26 1.33 5.07
C ALA A 34 -1.51 -0.14 5.36
N TRP A 35 -0.48 -0.95 5.17
CA TRP A 35 -0.54 -2.37 5.44
C TRP A 35 -0.05 -2.64 6.86
N ASN A 36 -0.46 -3.77 7.42
CA ASN A 36 0.19 -4.24 8.63
C ASN A 36 1.64 -4.64 8.28
N LEU A 37 2.47 -4.84 9.28
CA LEU A 37 3.89 -5.11 9.05
C LEU A 37 4.13 -6.38 8.28
N GLU A 38 3.19 -7.29 8.30
CA GLU A 38 3.33 -8.56 7.61
C GLU A 38 2.87 -8.53 6.17
N GLY A 39 2.15 -7.50 5.78
CA GLY A 39 1.64 -7.40 4.41
C GLY A 39 0.44 -8.29 4.13
N THR A 40 -0.29 -8.67 5.18
CA THR A 40 -1.44 -9.56 5.04
C THR A 40 -2.78 -8.83 5.10
N GLN A 41 -2.77 -7.57 5.52
CA GLN A 41 -4.01 -6.82 5.70
C GLN A 41 -3.79 -5.33 5.49
N ILE A 42 -4.71 -4.70 4.78
CA ILE A 42 -4.72 -3.24 4.66
C ILE A 42 -5.50 -2.69 5.83
N LEU A 43 -4.88 -1.80 6.59
CA LEU A 43 -5.46 -1.25 7.80
C LEU A 43 -6.19 0.06 7.56
N ALA A 44 -5.76 0.84 6.58
CA ALA A 44 -6.37 2.12 6.26
C ALA A 44 -6.04 2.50 4.83
N ASP A 45 -6.83 3.40 4.24
CA ASP A 45 -6.58 3.89 2.90
C ASP A 45 -7.00 5.35 2.81
N GLY A 46 -6.52 6.03 1.79
CA GLY A 46 -6.87 7.42 1.57
C GLY A 46 -6.40 7.91 0.21
N ALA A 47 -6.84 9.09 -0.17
CA ALA A 47 -6.48 9.69 -1.44
C ALA A 47 -5.03 10.17 -1.44
N ASP A 48 -4.47 10.45 -0.28
CA ASP A 48 -3.08 10.88 -0.14
C ASP A 48 -2.54 10.33 1.18
N PRO A 49 -1.21 10.40 1.39
CA PRO A 49 -0.61 9.85 2.61
C PRO A 49 -1.12 10.49 3.90
N LYS A 50 -1.46 11.79 3.83
CA LYS A 50 -1.95 12.48 5.01
C LYS A 50 -3.30 11.92 5.46
N GLU A 51 -4.16 11.64 4.51
CA GLU A 51 -5.47 11.06 4.82
C GLU A 51 -5.31 9.67 5.45
N VAL A 52 -4.38 8.88 4.94
CA VAL A 52 -4.10 7.57 5.50
C VAL A 52 -3.63 7.72 6.96
N TYR A 53 -2.72 8.66 7.18
CA TYR A 53 -2.19 8.90 8.52
C TYR A 53 -3.30 9.31 9.48
N ASP A 54 -4.17 10.23 9.04
CA ASP A 54 -5.28 10.69 9.87
C ASP A 54 -6.25 9.55 10.18
N ARG A 55 -6.50 8.68 9.21
CA ARG A 55 -7.35 7.53 9.44
C ARG A 55 -6.76 6.56 10.44
N LEU A 56 -5.46 6.30 10.34
CA LEU A 56 -4.79 5.43 11.31
C LEU A 56 -4.93 5.98 12.72
N LYS A 57 -4.78 7.31 12.86
CA LYS A 57 -4.92 7.93 14.17
C LYS A 57 -6.34 7.80 14.70
N GLN A 58 -7.34 7.95 13.84
CA GLN A 58 -8.73 7.81 14.24
C GLN A 58 -9.04 6.39 14.69
N LEU A 59 -8.36 5.41 14.10
CA LEU A 59 -8.55 4.02 14.46
C LEU A 59 -7.71 3.59 15.65
N GLY A 60 -6.87 4.47 16.16
CA GLY A 60 -6.00 4.15 17.28
C GLY A 60 -4.80 3.30 16.90
N ILE A 61 -4.42 3.31 15.61
CA ILE A 61 -3.30 2.52 15.13
C ILE A 61 -2.08 3.42 15.00
N ASP A 62 -0.96 2.98 15.58
CA ASP A 62 0.30 3.72 15.49
C ASP A 62 0.84 3.60 14.07
N PRO A 63 1.02 4.71 13.33
CA PRO A 63 1.56 4.63 11.98
C PRO A 63 2.93 3.98 11.88
N LEU A 64 3.69 3.97 12.98
CA LEU A 64 5.02 3.36 12.96
C LEU A 64 4.99 1.84 12.85
N VAL A 65 3.82 1.23 13.08
CA VAL A 65 3.69 -0.22 12.93
C VAL A 65 2.93 -0.57 11.65
N THR A 66 3.01 0.30 10.65
CA THR A 66 2.37 0.06 9.35
C THR A 66 3.37 0.30 8.24
N VAL A 67 3.05 -0.18 7.05
CA VAL A 67 3.87 0.03 5.87
C VAL A 67 3.03 0.78 4.84
N ASP A 68 3.51 1.94 4.42
CA ASP A 68 2.82 2.76 3.44
C ASP A 68 3.02 2.19 2.04
N ASP A 69 1.99 2.25 1.23
CA ASP A 69 2.05 1.73 -0.12
C ASP A 69 1.06 2.50 -0.99
N PHE A 70 1.23 2.40 -2.28
CA PHE A 70 0.28 2.99 -3.23
C PHE A 70 -0.18 1.87 -4.16
N VAL A 71 -1.50 1.72 -4.29
CA VAL A 71 -2.07 0.69 -5.15
C VAL A 71 -2.35 1.31 -6.51
N GLN A 72 -1.57 0.91 -7.50
CA GLN A 72 -1.75 1.45 -8.83
C GLN A 72 -3.04 0.98 -9.45
N ASP A 73 -3.70 1.90 -10.15
CA ASP A 73 -4.85 1.55 -10.97
C ASP A 73 -4.29 1.01 -12.29
N PRO A 74 -4.48 -0.26 -12.60
CA PRO A 74 -3.91 -0.83 -13.81
C PRO A 74 -4.38 -0.14 -15.08
N GLU A 75 -5.57 0.42 -15.06
CA GLU A 75 -6.11 1.07 -16.25
C GLU A 75 -5.51 2.44 -16.46
N VAL A 76 -5.36 3.19 -15.38
CA VAL A 76 -4.83 4.54 -15.48
C VAL A 76 -3.35 4.53 -15.77
N SER A 77 -2.59 3.69 -15.05
CA SER A 77 -1.16 3.65 -15.25
C SER A 77 -0.78 3.19 -16.66
N TYR A 78 -1.61 2.35 -17.26
CA TYR A 78 -1.40 1.88 -18.57
C TYR A 78 -1.46 3.00 -19.57
N ILE A 79 -2.38 3.93 -19.42
CA ILE A 79 -2.51 5.06 -20.29
C ILE A 79 -1.42 6.06 -20.04
N GLY A 80 -1.12 6.32 -18.81
CA GLY A 80 -0.15 7.34 -18.47
C GLY A 80 1.23 7.06 -18.97
N SER A 81 1.58 5.82 -19.13
CA SER A 81 2.91 5.49 -19.52
C SER A 81 3.22 5.81 -20.96
N HIS A 82 2.23 6.17 -21.77
CA HIS A 82 2.51 6.49 -23.05
C HIS A 82 2.49 7.85 -23.41
N LEU A 83 1.94 8.57 -22.68
CA LEU A 83 1.88 9.92 -23.04
C LEU A 83 3.17 10.58 -22.84
N THR A 84 3.31 10.28 -23.06
CA THR A 84 4.25 10.81 -23.07
C THR A 84 4.95 10.90 -23.57
N ASP A 85 4.35 10.60 -23.67
CA ASP A 85 4.96 10.66 -24.19
C ASP A 85 4.99 11.15 -24.72
N PHE A 86 4.80 11.06 -24.48
CA PHE A 86 5.12 11.48 -24.95
C PHE A 86 5.36 11.85 -25.36
N GLN A 87 5.34 11.74 -25.18
CA GLN A 87 5.87 12.04 -25.51
C GLN A 87 6.26 12.31 -25.95
N GLU A 88 6.34 12.32 -26.00
CA GLU A 88 6.98 12.50 -26.34
C GLU A 88 7.25 12.84 -26.57
#